data_73672dc27cb16e30a3d04ea8953fa745
#
_entry.id   73672dc27cb16e30a3d04ea8953fa745
#
_cell.length_a   1.000
_cell.length_b   1.000
_cell.length_c   1.000
_cell.angle_alpha   90.00
_cell.angle_beta   90.00
_cell.angle_gamma   90.00
#
_symmetry.space_group_name_H-M   'P 1'
#
loop_
_entity.id
_entity.type
_entity.pdbx_description
1 polymer ?
#
loop_
_entity_poly.entity_id
_entity_poly.type
_entity_poly.pdbx_seq_one_letter_code
_entity_poly.pdbx_strand_id
1 'polypeptide(L)'
;LKSIIPAAALALTLNFSSCIGDLDVSPINPQQTMEFDNDAVFNKIYASFSLTGQSGPNGNGDIDDVDEGRSGMFRSQWYLNEFTADEAHWVWATDAGIPELLHNSWGESCVFSAALYYRLYFTITLCNFYLGQEGNAADQEIRNAEVRFIRAYNYALVMDLYGNAAFTETVSAEMALGYSRSQFFEYVERELKECADLMAEPGKNTYGRADRVAAWNLLARIYLNAEVYTGTPRWDDAMTYAEKVINNGYYHLNTTGATNPVTGEKYTGYQMLFLADNNRNGAQYENLLVGLTDGETTKSYEGTNFLIQASYSNKVPTDNYAPSGADNNWGKCIRLRKQLIDKFFTTKPAEAATLQNMITAANDDRALFFNKGMDISVSDEGTDENLGYSCVKFRNVNSDGSNNAVIEFVNTDLPVMRIAEAYLTYAEASVRKNGAIGNSDAKAKIDELRTRAHAPVKSTYTLDDICDEWSREFWLEGRRRVDLIRFGKFAGQSSYKWEWMGGVYEGNQ
;
A
#
# COMPACT_ATOMS: atom_id res chain seq x y z
N LEU A 1 21.27 -9.98 87.51
CA LEU A 1 20.34 -9.33 86.50
C LEU A 1 20.92 -8.04 85.97
N LYS A 2 21.99 -8.09 85.20
CA LYS A 2 22.48 -6.96 84.38
C LYS A 2 23.25 -7.53 83.23
N SER A 3 22.96 -6.98 81.98
CA SER A 3 23.72 -7.06 80.74
C SER A 3 23.64 -8.33 79.90
N ILE A 4 22.52 -8.52 79.17
CA ILE A 4 22.49 -9.35 77.99
C ILE A 4 21.56 -8.67 76.93
N ILE A 5 21.73 -7.40 76.59
CA ILE A 5 20.99 -6.78 75.55
C ILE A 5 21.86 -5.68 74.87
N PRO A 6 23.06 -5.97 74.37
CA PRO A 6 23.43 -5.24 73.14
C PRO A 6 24.05 -6.07 71.99
N ALA A 7 24.05 -7.41 72.11
CA ALA A 7 24.67 -8.18 71.01
C ALA A 7 23.68 -8.62 69.90
N ALA A 8 22.37 -8.52 70.16
CA ALA A 8 21.37 -8.85 69.12
C ALA A 8 20.99 -7.71 68.16
N ALA A 9 21.30 -6.45 68.52
CA ALA A 9 20.99 -5.29 67.67
C ALA A 9 22.06 -5.02 66.60
N LEU A 10 23.28 -5.57 66.75
CA LEU A 10 24.37 -5.38 65.79
C LEU A 10 24.42 -6.48 64.74
N ALA A 11 23.69 -7.56 64.89
CA ALA A 11 23.62 -8.64 63.91
C ALA A 11 22.51 -8.48 62.86
N LEU A 12 21.58 -7.52 63.04
CA LEU A 12 20.51 -7.22 62.04
C LEU A 12 20.87 -6.11 61.05
N THR A 13 21.99 -5.42 61.15
CA THR A 13 22.37 -4.33 60.26
C THR A 13 23.37 -4.73 59.15
N LEU A 14 23.77 -6.01 59.10
CA LEU A 14 24.78 -6.51 58.15
C LEU A 14 24.20 -7.38 57.01
N ASN A 15 22.87 -7.49 56.89
CA ASN A 15 22.25 -8.34 55.86
C ASN A 15 21.44 -7.58 54.79
N PHE A 16 21.63 -6.27 54.66
CA PHE A 16 20.99 -5.47 53.58
C PHE A 16 21.95 -4.96 52.52
N SER A 17 23.16 -5.49 52.44
CA SER A 17 24.10 -5.17 51.35
C SER A 17 24.25 -6.36 50.38
N SER A 18 23.15 -7.05 50.11
CA SER A 18 23.14 -8.12 49.12
C SER A 18 22.23 -7.74 47.96
N CYS A 19 22.78 -7.82 46.75
CA CYS A 19 22.07 -7.90 45.48
C CYS A 19 21.64 -6.58 44.80
N ILE A 20 22.38 -5.48 44.90
CA ILE A 20 22.23 -4.41 43.94
C ILE A 20 23.14 -4.66 42.71
N GLY A 21 24.25 -5.37 42.84
CA GLY A 21 25.14 -5.72 41.74
C GLY A 21 24.71 -6.90 40.86
N ASP A 22 23.78 -7.74 41.36
CA ASP A 22 23.28 -8.91 40.60
C ASP A 22 22.15 -8.55 39.60
N LEU A 23 21.72 -7.30 39.58
CA LEU A 23 20.72 -6.80 38.61
C LEU A 23 21.34 -6.23 37.34
N ASP A 24 22.64 -5.98 37.32
CA ASP A 24 23.39 -5.58 36.12
C ASP A 24 23.91 -6.84 35.38
N VAL A 25 23.02 -7.69 34.96
CA VAL A 25 23.35 -8.83 34.10
C VAL A 25 23.40 -8.43 32.65
N SER A 26 24.54 -8.57 32.04
CA SER A 26 24.63 -8.52 30.56
C SER A 26 23.88 -9.72 29.97
N PRO A 27 23.11 -9.53 28.90
CA PRO A 27 22.43 -10.63 28.24
C PRO A 27 23.42 -11.75 27.86
N ILE A 28 23.12 -12.99 28.26
CA ILE A 28 23.93 -14.18 27.91
C ILE A 28 23.89 -14.44 26.39
N ASN A 29 22.80 -14.01 25.71
CA ASN A 29 22.68 -14.10 24.27
C ASN A 29 23.35 -12.87 23.63
N PRO A 30 24.45 -13.03 22.88
CA PRO A 30 25.14 -11.91 22.22
C PRO A 30 24.32 -11.21 21.13
N GLN A 31 23.16 -11.77 20.74
CA GLN A 31 22.22 -11.16 19.81
C GLN A 31 21.19 -10.25 20.52
N GLN A 32 21.14 -10.27 21.85
CA GLN A 32 20.34 -9.34 22.63
C GLN A 32 21.21 -8.17 23.09
N THR A 33 20.97 -7.01 22.55
CA THR A 33 21.56 -5.77 23.05
C THR A 33 20.55 -5.03 23.92
N MET A 34 21.03 -4.41 24.99
CA MET A 34 20.26 -3.47 25.81
C MET A 34 20.44 -2.03 25.33
N GLU A 35 21.33 -1.80 24.36
CA GLU A 35 21.56 -0.48 23.78
C GLU A 35 20.61 -0.24 22.61
N PHE A 36 20.11 0.99 22.53
CA PHE A 36 19.29 1.44 21.41
C PHE A 36 20.17 1.60 20.15
N ASP A 37 19.90 0.77 19.15
CA ASP A 37 20.51 0.90 17.83
C ASP A 37 19.60 1.78 16.95
N ASN A 38 19.99 3.04 16.82
CA ASN A 38 19.26 4.07 16.10
C ASN A 38 19.02 3.70 14.62
N ASP A 39 20.04 3.16 13.94
CA ASP A 39 19.95 2.79 12.54
C ASP A 39 19.11 1.54 12.34
N ALA A 40 19.29 0.53 13.18
CA ALA A 40 18.53 -0.72 13.08
C ALA A 40 17.03 -0.50 13.26
N VAL A 41 16.63 0.29 14.27
CA VAL A 41 15.19 0.58 14.51
C VAL A 41 14.62 1.46 13.41
N PHE A 42 15.34 2.48 12.96
CA PHE A 42 14.93 3.31 11.84
C PHE A 42 14.71 2.49 10.56
N ASN A 43 15.66 1.64 10.22
CA ASN A 43 15.55 0.75 9.05
C ASN A 43 14.40 -0.26 9.21
N LYS A 44 14.17 -0.79 10.42
CA LYS A 44 13.04 -1.71 10.69
C LYS A 44 11.68 -1.03 10.49
N ILE A 45 11.55 0.26 10.80
CA ILE A 45 10.33 1.04 10.55
C ILE A 45 10.05 1.11 9.04
N TYR A 46 11.04 1.41 8.21
CA TYR A 46 10.89 1.40 6.75
C TYR A 46 10.68 0.00 6.17
N ALA A 47 11.36 -1.00 6.73
CA ALA A 47 11.20 -2.39 6.31
C ALA A 47 9.77 -2.92 6.48
N SER A 48 8.93 -2.28 7.32
CA SER A 48 7.52 -2.64 7.47
C SER A 48 6.69 -2.49 6.18
N PHE A 49 7.18 -1.73 5.20
CA PHE A 49 6.55 -1.62 3.87
C PHE A 49 6.85 -2.80 2.93
N SER A 50 7.85 -3.64 3.25
CA SER A 50 8.32 -4.71 2.37
C SER A 50 8.50 -6.05 3.06
N LEU A 51 8.67 -6.06 4.39
CA LEU A 51 8.98 -7.26 5.16
C LEU A 51 7.95 -7.53 6.25
N THR A 52 7.77 -8.78 6.56
CA THR A 52 6.85 -9.30 7.57
C THR A 52 7.57 -9.74 8.85
N GLY A 53 8.89 -9.92 8.78
CA GLY A 53 9.75 -10.34 9.89
C GLY A 53 11.22 -10.28 9.53
N GLN A 54 12.08 -10.65 10.48
CA GLN A 54 13.54 -10.62 10.30
C GLN A 54 14.13 -11.95 9.80
N SER A 55 13.35 -13.03 9.88
CA SER A 55 13.84 -14.40 9.60
C SER A 55 13.56 -14.87 8.16
N GLY A 56 13.10 -13.97 7.29
CA GLY A 56 12.70 -14.28 5.91
C GLY A 56 11.30 -14.89 5.83
N PRO A 57 10.86 -15.29 4.62
CA PRO A 57 9.46 -15.60 4.33
C PRO A 57 8.93 -16.89 4.98
N ASN A 58 9.81 -17.78 5.42
CA ASN A 58 9.46 -19.04 6.10
C ASN A 58 9.86 -19.03 7.57
N GLY A 59 10.25 -17.86 8.11
CA GLY A 59 10.60 -17.70 9.50
C GLY A 59 9.44 -17.20 10.35
N ASN A 60 9.73 -16.81 11.59
CA ASN A 60 8.76 -16.17 12.45
C ASN A 60 8.54 -14.72 12.00
N GLY A 61 7.30 -14.39 11.71
CA GLY A 61 6.88 -13.00 11.45
C GLY A 61 6.98 -12.14 12.70
N ASP A 62 6.80 -10.82 12.51
CA ASP A 62 6.71 -9.87 13.62
C ASP A 62 5.36 -9.99 14.37
N ILE A 63 4.37 -10.64 13.78
CA ILE A 63 3.01 -10.80 14.29
C ILE A 63 2.76 -12.28 14.56
N ASP A 64 2.51 -12.62 15.81
CA ASP A 64 2.18 -13.97 16.23
C ASP A 64 0.76 -14.39 15.77
N ASP A 65 0.53 -15.68 15.66
CA ASP A 65 -0.76 -16.30 15.32
C ASP A 65 -1.34 -15.91 13.94
N VAL A 66 -0.53 -15.31 13.08
CA VAL A 66 -0.87 -14.96 11.69
C VAL A 66 0.15 -15.59 10.76
N ASP A 67 -0.31 -16.19 9.67
CA ASP A 67 0.58 -16.66 8.59
C ASP A 67 1.53 -15.54 8.16
N GLU A 68 2.82 -15.84 8.14
CA GLU A 68 3.86 -14.82 7.93
C GLU A 68 3.59 -14.04 6.64
N GLY A 69 3.33 -14.70 5.53
CA GLY A 69 3.06 -14.07 4.25
C GLY A 69 1.80 -13.21 4.22
N ARG A 70 0.85 -13.41 5.15
CA ARG A 70 -0.39 -12.62 5.27
C ARG A 70 -0.28 -11.50 6.30
N SER A 71 0.79 -11.47 7.08
CA SER A 71 0.99 -10.46 8.13
C SER A 71 1.60 -9.15 7.61
N GLY A 72 1.83 -9.04 6.31
CA GLY A 72 2.36 -7.85 5.65
C GLY A 72 1.36 -6.70 5.61
N MET A 73 1.89 -5.47 5.60
CA MET A 73 1.06 -4.26 5.58
C MET A 73 0.28 -4.14 4.27
N PHE A 74 0.98 -4.18 3.15
CA PHE A 74 0.35 -3.97 1.83
C PHE A 74 -0.59 -5.12 1.47
N ARG A 75 -0.17 -6.38 1.62
CA ARG A 75 -0.98 -7.53 1.23
C ARG A 75 -2.30 -7.60 2.00
N SER A 76 -2.27 -7.36 3.32
CA SER A 76 -3.49 -7.32 4.13
C SER A 76 -4.37 -6.13 3.80
N GLN A 77 -3.80 -4.92 3.60
CA GLN A 77 -4.52 -3.75 3.13
C GLN A 77 -5.15 -3.99 1.75
N TRP A 78 -4.41 -4.62 0.85
CA TRP A 78 -4.85 -4.96 -0.49
C TRP A 78 -6.07 -5.89 -0.44
N TYR A 79 -6.04 -6.94 0.38
CA TYR A 79 -7.19 -7.83 0.55
C TYR A 79 -8.45 -7.07 0.99
N LEU A 80 -8.32 -6.17 1.97
CA LEU A 80 -9.46 -5.39 2.47
C LEU A 80 -9.99 -4.37 1.46
N ASN A 81 -9.18 -3.87 0.55
CA ASN A 81 -9.57 -2.84 -0.42
C ASN A 81 -9.96 -3.38 -1.80
N GLU A 82 -9.38 -4.51 -2.22
CA GLU A 82 -9.60 -5.02 -3.58
C GLU A 82 -10.62 -6.15 -3.63
N PHE A 83 -10.58 -7.11 -2.70
CA PHE A 83 -11.57 -8.20 -2.69
C PHE A 83 -12.96 -7.75 -2.26
N THR A 84 -13.04 -6.71 -1.46
CA THR A 84 -14.31 -6.11 -1.06
C THR A 84 -14.87 -5.12 -2.09
N ALA A 85 -14.21 -4.96 -3.24
CA ALA A 85 -14.53 -4.00 -4.29
C ALA A 85 -14.77 -4.69 -5.64
N ASP A 86 -14.81 -3.91 -6.72
CA ASP A 86 -15.29 -4.30 -8.03
C ASP A 86 -14.17 -4.63 -9.05
N GLU A 87 -12.89 -4.66 -8.63
CA GLU A 87 -11.77 -4.83 -9.57
C GLU A 87 -11.19 -6.24 -9.61
N ALA A 88 -11.06 -6.88 -8.45
CA ALA A 88 -10.36 -8.15 -8.30
C ALA A 88 -11.24 -9.26 -7.73
N HIS A 89 -10.89 -10.49 -8.10
CA HIS A 89 -11.45 -11.73 -7.60
C HIS A 89 -10.32 -12.70 -7.25
N TRP A 90 -10.59 -13.62 -6.31
CA TRP A 90 -9.67 -14.69 -5.91
C TRP A 90 -10.22 -16.03 -6.33
N VAL A 91 -9.47 -16.76 -7.14
CA VAL A 91 -9.96 -18.03 -7.73
C VAL A 91 -10.07 -19.14 -6.71
N TRP A 92 -9.29 -19.12 -5.63
CA TRP A 92 -9.40 -20.14 -4.58
C TRP A 92 -10.44 -19.73 -3.53
N ALA A 93 -11.71 -19.90 -3.90
CA ALA A 93 -12.84 -19.49 -3.08
C ALA A 93 -12.93 -20.19 -1.72
N THR A 94 -12.17 -21.27 -1.49
CA THR A 94 -12.13 -22.00 -0.21
C THR A 94 -11.04 -21.53 0.74
N ASP A 95 -10.21 -20.59 0.34
CA ASP A 95 -9.17 -20.05 1.25
C ASP A 95 -9.84 -19.30 2.40
N ALA A 96 -9.45 -19.65 3.65
CA ALA A 96 -10.05 -19.07 4.85
C ALA A 96 -9.97 -17.54 4.86
N GLY A 97 -11.09 -16.88 5.13
CA GLY A 97 -11.24 -15.43 5.17
C GLY A 97 -11.45 -14.76 3.80
N ILE A 98 -11.20 -15.43 2.69
CA ILE A 98 -11.40 -14.88 1.34
C ILE A 98 -12.90 -14.79 0.98
N PRO A 99 -13.73 -15.83 1.16
CA PRO A 99 -15.15 -15.74 0.83
C PRO A 99 -15.86 -14.58 1.55
N GLU A 100 -15.53 -14.37 2.83
CA GLU A 100 -16.14 -13.31 3.63
C GLU A 100 -15.80 -11.92 3.06
N LEU A 101 -14.57 -11.72 2.55
CA LEU A 101 -14.19 -10.46 1.90
C LEU A 101 -14.86 -10.30 0.55
N LEU A 102 -14.87 -11.34 -0.29
CA LEU A 102 -15.51 -11.30 -1.60
C LEU A 102 -17.01 -11.02 -1.52
N HIS A 103 -17.68 -11.52 -0.48
CA HIS A 103 -19.12 -11.35 -0.26
C HIS A 103 -19.48 -10.16 0.63
N ASN A 104 -18.48 -9.39 1.10
CA ASN A 104 -18.68 -8.30 2.04
C ASN A 104 -19.47 -8.72 3.30
N SER A 105 -19.19 -9.93 3.83
CA SER A 105 -19.90 -10.56 4.96
C SER A 105 -18.99 -10.86 6.16
N TRP A 106 -17.79 -10.28 6.22
CA TRP A 106 -16.85 -10.49 7.32
C TRP A 106 -17.38 -9.98 8.65
N GLY A 107 -16.94 -10.62 9.73
CA GLY A 107 -17.20 -10.23 11.11
C GLY A 107 -15.92 -9.91 11.89
N GLU A 108 -16.05 -9.86 13.21
CA GLU A 108 -14.94 -9.59 14.15
C GLU A 108 -13.81 -10.62 14.09
N SER A 109 -14.09 -11.83 13.61
CA SER A 109 -13.11 -12.92 13.44
C SER A 109 -12.38 -12.90 12.10
N CYS A 110 -12.51 -11.84 11.30
CA CYS A 110 -11.85 -11.72 10.00
C CYS A 110 -10.32 -11.67 10.19
N VAL A 111 -9.64 -12.72 9.75
CA VAL A 111 -8.18 -12.90 9.93
C VAL A 111 -7.36 -11.80 9.25
N PHE A 112 -7.79 -11.30 8.09
CA PHE A 112 -7.07 -10.25 7.36
C PHE A 112 -7.24 -8.87 8.01
N SER A 113 -8.41 -8.60 8.58
CA SER A 113 -8.65 -7.39 9.35
C SER A 113 -7.80 -7.38 10.63
N ALA A 114 -7.75 -8.51 11.35
CA ALA A 114 -6.91 -8.66 12.54
C ALA A 114 -5.41 -8.53 12.19
N ALA A 115 -4.96 -9.22 11.13
CA ALA A 115 -3.56 -9.18 10.70
C ALA A 115 -3.09 -7.76 10.37
N LEU A 116 -3.89 -7.00 9.61
CA LEU A 116 -3.55 -5.61 9.30
C LEU A 116 -3.56 -4.73 10.55
N TYR A 117 -4.56 -4.89 11.43
CA TYR A 117 -4.63 -4.12 12.67
C TYR A 117 -3.35 -4.31 13.50
N TYR A 118 -2.93 -5.56 13.71
CA TYR A 118 -1.70 -5.86 14.46
C TYR A 118 -0.46 -5.32 13.75
N ARG A 119 -0.38 -5.41 12.42
CA ARG A 119 0.74 -4.87 11.66
C ARG A 119 0.85 -3.34 11.80
N LEU A 120 -0.26 -2.62 11.69
CA LEU A 120 -0.28 -1.17 11.84
C LEU A 120 0.18 -0.76 13.24
N TYR A 121 -0.34 -1.41 14.29
CA TYR A 121 0.04 -1.09 15.67
C TYR A 121 1.46 -1.55 16.01
N PHE A 122 1.97 -2.61 15.42
CA PHE A 122 3.37 -2.97 15.53
C PHE A 122 4.27 -1.84 15.00
N THR A 123 3.97 -1.33 13.81
CA THR A 123 4.74 -0.22 13.21
C THR A 123 4.58 1.07 14.01
N ILE A 124 3.38 1.40 14.50
CA ILE A 124 3.14 2.55 15.40
C ILE A 124 3.97 2.42 16.68
N THR A 125 4.04 1.22 17.27
CA THR A 125 4.84 0.95 18.47
C THR A 125 6.33 1.15 18.20
N LEU A 126 6.86 0.70 17.06
CA LEU A 126 8.24 0.96 16.65
C LEU A 126 8.51 2.47 16.50
N CYS A 127 7.58 3.19 15.87
CA CYS A 127 7.70 4.66 15.74
C CYS A 127 7.71 5.34 17.12
N ASN A 128 6.81 4.95 18.02
CA ASN A 128 6.76 5.50 19.38
C ASN A 128 8.02 5.17 20.16
N PHE A 129 8.54 3.93 20.03
CA PHE A 129 9.79 3.54 20.65
C PHE A 129 10.96 4.39 20.14
N TYR A 130 11.11 4.54 18.81
CA TYR A 130 12.17 5.35 18.20
C TYR A 130 12.11 6.81 18.66
N LEU A 131 10.94 7.43 18.61
CA LEU A 131 10.76 8.84 19.01
C LEU A 131 10.92 9.08 20.51
N GLY A 132 10.82 8.06 21.34
CA GLY A 132 11.07 8.12 22.78
C GLY A 132 12.56 7.98 23.15
N GLN A 133 13.46 7.73 22.20
CA GLN A 133 14.89 7.57 22.43
C GLN A 133 15.68 8.82 22.00
N GLU A 134 16.85 9.02 22.59
CA GLU A 134 17.81 10.00 22.11
C GLU A 134 18.62 9.39 20.96
N GLY A 135 18.33 9.81 19.73
CA GLY A 135 19.09 9.40 18.56
C GLY A 135 20.35 10.25 18.37
N ASN A 136 21.34 9.72 17.65
CA ASN A 136 22.65 10.34 17.44
C ASN A 136 23.08 10.44 15.96
N ALA A 137 22.15 10.21 15.02
CA ALA A 137 22.45 10.35 13.59
C ALA A 137 22.69 11.82 13.21
N ALA A 138 23.52 12.05 12.19
CA ALA A 138 23.78 13.40 11.70
C ALA A 138 22.53 14.11 11.14
N ASP A 139 21.55 13.32 10.67
CA ASP A 139 20.27 13.77 10.14
C ASP A 139 19.10 13.45 11.09
N GLN A 140 19.34 13.40 12.41
CA GLN A 140 18.36 12.91 13.40
C GLN A 140 17.03 13.67 13.37
N GLU A 141 17.04 14.98 13.17
CA GLU A 141 15.82 15.77 13.08
C GLU A 141 14.96 15.38 11.88
N ILE A 142 15.59 15.14 10.73
CA ILE A 142 14.92 14.65 9.52
C ILE A 142 14.36 13.24 9.77
N ARG A 143 15.14 12.34 10.37
CA ARG A 143 14.68 10.97 10.70
C ARG A 143 13.48 10.99 11.66
N ASN A 144 13.50 11.84 12.66
CA ASN A 144 12.36 12.00 13.58
C ASN A 144 11.11 12.46 12.83
N ALA A 145 11.25 13.40 11.89
CA ALA A 145 10.14 13.86 11.06
C ALA A 145 9.60 12.75 10.14
N GLU A 146 10.48 11.95 9.54
CA GLU A 146 10.09 10.78 8.74
C GLU A 146 9.37 9.72 9.59
N VAL A 147 9.84 9.44 10.79
CA VAL A 147 9.19 8.48 11.70
C VAL A 147 7.82 8.98 12.16
N ARG A 148 7.67 10.30 12.42
CA ARG A 148 6.37 10.93 12.67
C ARG A 148 5.44 10.79 11.45
N PHE A 149 5.95 10.99 10.25
CA PHE A 149 5.20 10.79 9.01
C PHE A 149 4.74 9.33 8.86
N ILE A 150 5.61 8.34 9.08
CA ILE A 150 5.25 6.92 8.98
C ILE A 150 4.22 6.54 10.05
N ARG A 151 4.32 7.06 11.28
CA ARG A 151 3.32 6.89 12.32
C ARG A 151 1.97 7.47 11.89
N ALA A 152 1.96 8.69 11.35
CA ALA A 152 0.74 9.34 10.84
C ALA A 152 0.14 8.58 9.65
N TYR A 153 0.97 8.02 8.77
CA TYR A 153 0.53 7.14 7.68
C TYR A 153 -0.20 5.90 8.19
N ASN A 154 0.36 5.22 9.20
CA ASN A 154 -0.29 4.06 9.81
C ASN A 154 -1.60 4.44 10.51
N TYR A 155 -1.66 5.57 11.22
CA TYR A 155 -2.92 6.07 11.80
C TYR A 155 -3.92 6.52 10.74
N ALA A 156 -3.50 7.00 9.57
CA ALA A 156 -4.40 7.27 8.45
C ALA A 156 -5.05 5.98 7.93
N LEU A 157 -4.33 4.87 7.86
CA LEU A 157 -4.90 3.55 7.53
C LEU A 157 -5.84 3.03 8.62
N VAL A 158 -5.51 3.22 9.91
CA VAL A 158 -6.41 2.90 11.03
C VAL A 158 -7.70 3.70 10.92
N MET A 159 -7.60 5.00 10.69
CA MET A 159 -8.75 5.89 10.50
C MET A 159 -9.65 5.45 9.35
N ASP A 160 -9.05 5.10 8.22
CA ASP A 160 -9.79 4.75 7.00
C ASP A 160 -10.52 3.41 7.14
N LEU A 161 -9.80 2.36 7.56
CA LEU A 161 -10.30 0.99 7.55
C LEU A 161 -11.07 0.59 8.82
N TYR A 162 -10.70 1.13 9.99
CA TYR A 162 -11.31 0.74 11.27
C TYR A 162 -12.18 1.85 11.88
N GLY A 163 -11.91 3.09 11.55
CA GLY A 163 -12.68 4.24 12.05
C GLY A 163 -12.34 4.56 13.49
N ASN A 164 -13.00 3.90 14.46
CA ASN A 164 -12.72 4.07 15.89
C ASN A 164 -11.73 3.02 16.36
N ALA A 165 -10.63 3.42 17.00
CA ALA A 165 -9.58 2.49 17.42
C ALA A 165 -8.75 3.04 18.59
N ALA A 166 -7.79 2.25 19.06
CA ALA A 166 -6.86 2.66 20.11
C ALA A 166 -5.88 3.72 19.59
N PHE A 167 -5.51 4.67 20.46
CA PHE A 167 -4.54 5.72 20.16
C PHE A 167 -3.47 5.82 21.25
N THR A 168 -2.21 5.85 20.84
CA THR A 168 -1.07 6.09 21.73
C THR A 168 0.10 6.71 20.96
N GLU A 169 0.85 7.60 21.62
CA GLU A 169 2.09 8.18 21.10
C GLU A 169 3.32 7.73 21.90
N THR A 170 3.13 6.83 22.85
CA THR A 170 4.20 6.33 23.72
C THR A 170 4.13 4.82 23.85
N VAL A 171 5.27 4.21 24.17
CA VAL A 171 5.30 2.82 24.62
C VAL A 171 5.04 2.82 26.12
N SER A 172 3.89 2.32 26.53
CA SER A 172 3.44 2.32 27.92
C SER A 172 2.60 1.08 28.22
N ALA A 173 2.59 0.66 29.50
CA ALA A 173 1.68 -0.36 30.00
C ALA A 173 0.27 0.18 30.33
N GLU A 174 0.05 1.49 30.19
CA GLU A 174 -1.26 2.12 30.40
C GLU A 174 -2.20 1.76 29.24
N MET A 175 -3.49 1.71 29.56
CA MET A 175 -4.51 1.48 28.53
C MET A 175 -4.53 2.62 27.53
N ALA A 176 -4.44 2.29 26.26
CA ALA A 176 -4.52 3.28 25.17
C ALA A 176 -5.89 4.00 25.17
N LEU A 177 -5.89 5.24 24.74
CA LEU A 177 -7.12 6.01 24.58
C LEU A 177 -7.93 5.48 23.38
N GLY A 178 -9.26 5.54 23.44
CA GLY A 178 -10.10 5.30 22.29
C GLY A 178 -10.28 6.60 21.49
N TYR A 179 -9.85 6.61 20.23
CA TYR A 179 -10.11 7.73 19.32
C TYR A 179 -11.22 7.40 18.33
N SER A 180 -12.07 8.38 18.07
CA SER A 180 -13.01 8.35 16.95
C SER A 180 -12.29 8.65 15.63
N ARG A 181 -12.94 8.33 14.51
CA ARG A 181 -12.44 8.65 13.17
C ARG A 181 -12.09 10.13 13.01
N SER A 182 -12.92 11.03 13.51
CA SER A 182 -12.67 12.48 13.45
C SER A 182 -11.45 12.90 14.29
N GLN A 183 -11.24 12.29 15.46
CA GLN A 183 -10.06 12.55 16.29
C GLN A 183 -8.78 12.05 15.62
N PHE A 184 -8.83 10.90 14.94
CA PHE A 184 -7.72 10.45 14.12
C PHE A 184 -7.44 11.42 12.97
N PHE A 185 -8.48 11.94 12.31
CA PHE A 185 -8.30 12.93 11.26
C PHE A 185 -7.58 14.19 11.77
N GLU A 186 -8.01 14.76 12.88
CA GLU A 186 -7.36 15.92 13.51
C GLU A 186 -5.89 15.63 13.89
N TYR A 187 -5.63 14.46 14.44
CA TYR A 187 -4.28 14.04 14.79
C TYR A 187 -3.38 13.91 13.55
N VAL A 188 -3.82 13.15 12.55
CA VAL A 188 -3.05 12.91 11.32
C VAL A 188 -2.80 14.21 10.57
N GLU A 189 -3.80 15.09 10.46
CA GLU A 189 -3.66 16.41 9.85
C GLU A 189 -2.57 17.24 10.54
N ARG A 190 -2.61 17.32 11.88
CA ARG A 190 -1.63 18.07 12.67
C ARG A 190 -0.22 17.51 12.50
N GLU A 191 -0.04 16.19 12.69
CA GLU A 191 1.26 15.54 12.58
C GLU A 191 1.89 15.74 11.20
N LEU A 192 1.11 15.56 10.14
CA LEU A 192 1.61 15.73 8.77
C LEU A 192 2.01 17.17 8.47
N LYS A 193 1.26 18.18 8.95
CA LYS A 193 1.63 19.59 8.77
C LYS A 193 2.92 19.93 9.49
N GLU A 194 3.08 19.46 10.73
CA GLU A 194 4.26 19.73 11.53
C GLU A 194 5.50 19.00 10.99
N CYS A 195 5.40 17.71 10.66
CA CYS A 195 6.56 16.95 10.21
C CYS A 195 6.99 17.32 8.78
N ALA A 196 6.08 17.70 7.88
CA ALA A 196 6.43 18.05 6.51
C ALA A 196 7.46 19.19 6.43
N ASP A 197 7.39 20.17 7.31
CA ASP A 197 8.32 21.30 7.32
C ASP A 197 9.73 20.90 7.81
N LEU A 198 9.84 19.78 8.54
CA LEU A 198 11.10 19.24 9.07
C LEU A 198 11.69 18.14 8.18
N MET A 199 10.89 17.54 7.30
CA MET A 199 11.34 16.52 6.35
C MET A 199 12.23 17.12 5.27
N ALA A 200 13.02 16.26 4.61
CA ALA A 200 13.90 16.66 3.52
C ALA A 200 13.14 17.38 2.40
N GLU A 201 13.83 18.29 1.69
CA GLU A 201 13.33 18.92 0.46
C GLU A 201 13.06 17.88 -0.63
N PRO A 202 12.22 18.19 -1.63
CA PRO A 202 11.88 17.26 -2.69
C PRO A 202 13.12 16.65 -3.37
N GLY A 203 13.21 15.32 -3.37
CA GLY A 203 14.30 14.56 -3.96
C GLY A 203 15.66 14.70 -3.29
N LYS A 204 15.73 15.27 -2.08
CA LYS A 204 16.98 15.42 -1.32
C LYS A 204 17.24 14.29 -0.33
N ASN A 205 16.32 13.38 -0.20
CA ASN A 205 16.50 12.18 0.61
C ASN A 205 17.06 11.02 -0.24
N THR A 206 17.58 10.00 0.40
CA THR A 206 17.92 8.74 -0.29
C THR A 206 16.65 8.10 -0.83
N TYR A 207 16.71 7.55 -2.04
CA TYR A 207 15.59 6.80 -2.62
C TYR A 207 15.10 5.71 -1.64
N GLY A 208 13.79 5.61 -1.48
CA GLY A 208 13.16 4.73 -0.50
C GLY A 208 12.83 5.43 0.83
N ARG A 209 13.47 6.56 1.16
CA ARG A 209 13.12 7.39 2.30
C ARG A 209 12.15 8.51 1.87
N ALA A 210 11.13 8.73 2.69
CA ALA A 210 10.12 9.76 2.44
C ALA A 210 10.72 11.17 2.57
N ASP A 211 10.29 12.06 1.69
CA ASP A 211 10.49 13.49 1.84
C ASP A 211 9.14 14.22 2.02
N ARG A 212 9.17 15.54 2.13
CA ARG A 212 7.96 16.33 2.39
C ARG A 212 6.86 16.20 1.35
N VAL A 213 7.19 15.76 0.12
CA VAL A 213 6.18 15.56 -0.93
C VAL A 213 5.26 14.39 -0.59
N ALA A 214 5.80 13.33 0.04
CA ALA A 214 4.98 12.22 0.53
C ALA A 214 3.99 12.68 1.63
N ALA A 215 4.43 13.57 2.54
CA ALA A 215 3.55 14.15 3.56
C ALA A 215 2.46 15.05 2.94
N TRP A 216 2.81 15.88 1.95
CA TRP A 216 1.82 16.68 1.23
C TRP A 216 0.82 15.82 0.46
N ASN A 217 1.27 14.71 -0.15
CA ASN A 217 0.38 13.79 -0.85
C ASN A 217 -0.60 13.09 0.11
N LEU A 218 -0.13 12.70 1.30
CA LEU A 218 -1.02 12.12 2.32
C LEU A 218 -2.02 13.14 2.85
N LEU A 219 -1.62 14.42 3.03
CA LEU A 219 -2.56 15.50 3.36
C LEU A 219 -3.62 15.68 2.26
N ALA A 220 -3.22 15.72 0.99
CA ALA A 220 -4.15 15.79 -0.12
C ALA A 220 -5.15 14.63 -0.11
N ARG A 221 -4.68 13.39 0.14
CA ARG A 221 -5.50 12.17 0.25
C ARG A 221 -6.53 12.26 1.37
N ILE A 222 -6.12 12.64 2.59
CA ILE A 222 -7.06 12.72 3.72
C ILE A 222 -8.06 13.86 3.55
N TYR A 223 -7.68 14.98 2.95
CA TYR A 223 -8.59 16.07 2.66
C TYR A 223 -9.63 15.72 1.58
N LEU A 224 -9.23 14.96 0.55
CA LEU A 224 -10.17 14.45 -0.44
C LEU A 224 -11.24 13.54 0.19
N ASN A 225 -10.88 12.78 1.22
CA ASN A 225 -11.78 11.89 1.95
C ASN A 225 -12.39 12.51 3.23
N ALA A 226 -12.14 13.78 3.51
CA ALA A 226 -12.55 14.44 4.76
C ALA A 226 -14.06 14.37 5.01
N GLU A 227 -14.89 14.48 3.96
CA GLU A 227 -16.34 14.36 4.09
C GLU A 227 -16.74 12.97 4.61
N VAL A 228 -16.08 11.90 4.16
CA VAL A 228 -16.30 10.54 4.65
C VAL A 228 -15.87 10.40 6.11
N TYR A 229 -14.74 11.00 6.49
CA TYR A 229 -14.17 10.82 7.82
C TYR A 229 -14.82 11.69 8.90
N THR A 230 -15.25 12.91 8.53
CA THR A 230 -15.69 13.94 9.49
C THR A 230 -17.09 14.48 9.22
N GLY A 231 -17.69 14.12 8.08
CA GLY A 231 -18.95 14.74 7.61
C GLY A 231 -18.77 16.14 7.00
N THR A 232 -17.53 16.66 6.92
CA THR A 232 -17.23 18.01 6.41
C THR A 232 -16.26 17.93 5.24
N PRO A 233 -16.65 18.42 4.04
CA PRO A 233 -15.75 18.43 2.89
C PRO A 233 -14.60 19.43 3.05
N ARG A 234 -13.41 19.08 2.56
CA ARG A 234 -12.19 19.89 2.58
C ARG A 234 -11.57 20.01 1.17
N TRP A 235 -12.40 20.29 0.17
CA TRP A 235 -11.96 20.30 -1.25
C TRP A 235 -10.87 21.34 -1.53
N ASP A 236 -10.90 22.50 -0.90
CA ASP A 236 -9.87 23.54 -1.08
C ASP A 236 -8.51 23.09 -0.54
N ASP A 237 -8.50 22.44 0.61
CA ASP A 237 -7.28 21.91 1.18
C ASP A 237 -6.74 20.76 0.33
N ALA A 238 -7.61 19.89 -0.16
CA ALA A 238 -7.22 18.80 -1.07
C ALA A 238 -6.55 19.35 -2.34
N MET A 239 -7.12 20.38 -2.98
CA MET A 239 -6.53 21.03 -4.16
C MET A 239 -5.20 21.70 -3.82
N THR A 240 -5.12 22.43 -2.70
CA THR A 240 -3.92 23.15 -2.28
C THR A 240 -2.74 22.21 -2.08
N TYR A 241 -2.95 21.08 -1.40
CA TYR A 241 -1.86 20.12 -1.17
C TYR A 241 -1.55 19.27 -2.41
N ALA A 242 -2.55 18.91 -3.20
CA ALA A 242 -2.31 18.26 -4.50
C ALA A 242 -1.49 19.16 -5.43
N GLU A 243 -1.75 20.46 -5.46
CA GLU A 243 -0.99 21.42 -6.26
C GLU A 243 0.46 21.56 -5.77
N LYS A 244 0.70 21.55 -4.44
CA LYS A 244 2.06 21.49 -3.89
C LYS A 244 2.81 20.23 -4.35
N VAL A 245 2.13 19.07 -4.36
CA VAL A 245 2.70 17.82 -4.85
C VAL A 245 3.01 17.91 -6.34
N ILE A 246 2.10 18.39 -7.17
CA ILE A 246 2.30 18.50 -8.62
C ILE A 246 3.45 19.45 -8.97
N ASN A 247 3.55 20.58 -8.26
CA ASN A 247 4.52 21.64 -8.52
C ASN A 247 5.82 21.51 -7.67
N ASN A 248 6.15 20.33 -7.16
CA ASN A 248 7.29 20.10 -6.25
C ASN A 248 8.68 20.36 -6.88
N GLY A 249 8.81 20.36 -8.19
CA GLY A 249 10.04 20.64 -8.94
C GLY A 249 11.01 19.47 -9.11
N TYR A 250 10.73 18.29 -8.54
CA TYR A 250 11.55 17.08 -8.67
C TYR A 250 10.76 15.89 -9.22
N TYR A 251 9.68 15.50 -8.52
CA TYR A 251 8.83 14.40 -8.96
C TYR A 251 7.91 14.83 -10.11
N HIS A 252 7.69 13.93 -11.04
CA HIS A 252 6.85 14.15 -12.22
C HIS A 252 6.30 12.83 -12.77
N LEU A 253 5.29 12.90 -13.63
CA LEU A 253 4.77 11.71 -14.29
C LEU A 253 5.83 11.10 -15.21
N ASN A 254 6.02 9.80 -15.16
CA ASN A 254 6.90 9.12 -16.10
C ASN A 254 6.22 8.96 -17.46
N THR A 255 6.67 9.72 -18.43
CA THR A 255 6.16 9.70 -19.83
C THR A 255 7.07 8.94 -20.78
N THR A 256 8.25 8.52 -20.31
CA THR A 256 9.28 7.90 -21.13
C THR A 256 9.22 6.39 -21.00
N GLY A 257 9.03 5.72 -22.12
CA GLY A 257 9.12 4.26 -22.23
C GLY A 257 10.51 3.80 -22.61
N ALA A 258 10.70 2.49 -22.73
CA ALA A 258 11.94 1.87 -23.18
C ALA A 258 11.68 0.76 -24.19
N THR A 259 12.74 0.36 -24.90
CA THR A 259 12.75 -0.89 -25.69
C THR A 259 13.80 -1.80 -25.11
N ASN A 260 13.40 -2.99 -24.69
CA ASN A 260 14.33 -4.01 -24.21
C ASN A 260 15.28 -4.41 -25.35
N PRO A 261 16.60 -4.21 -25.21
CA PRO A 261 17.55 -4.45 -26.28
C PRO A 261 17.77 -5.95 -26.59
N VAL A 262 17.35 -6.85 -25.68
CA VAL A 262 17.50 -8.30 -25.82
C VAL A 262 16.28 -8.91 -26.48
N THR A 263 15.07 -8.56 -26.01
CA THR A 263 13.81 -9.16 -26.49
C THR A 263 13.13 -8.33 -27.59
N GLY A 264 13.46 -7.05 -27.71
CA GLY A 264 12.76 -6.09 -28.56
C GLY A 264 11.40 -5.64 -28.04
N GLU A 265 11.00 -6.08 -26.83
CA GLU A 265 9.74 -5.66 -26.19
C GLU A 265 9.76 -4.16 -25.92
N LYS A 266 8.66 -3.49 -26.22
CA LYS A 266 8.49 -2.05 -25.96
C LYS A 266 7.67 -1.87 -24.70
N TYR A 267 8.19 -1.06 -23.80
CA TYR A 267 7.49 -0.64 -22.58
C TYR A 267 7.06 0.83 -22.71
N THR A 268 5.83 1.12 -22.33
CA THR A 268 5.33 2.49 -22.22
C THR A 268 5.78 3.15 -20.93
N GLY A 269 5.64 4.48 -20.83
CA GLY A 269 5.97 5.20 -19.59
C GLY A 269 5.19 4.67 -18.38
N TYR A 270 3.94 4.24 -18.56
CA TYR A 270 3.15 3.62 -17.50
C TYR A 270 3.68 2.25 -17.08
N GLN A 271 4.05 1.40 -18.03
CA GLN A 271 4.58 0.07 -17.72
C GLN A 271 5.89 0.12 -16.95
N MET A 272 6.75 1.14 -17.22
CA MET A 272 8.02 1.32 -16.51
C MET A 272 7.87 1.40 -14.98
N LEU A 273 6.71 1.87 -14.49
CA LEU A 273 6.41 1.99 -13.05
C LEU A 273 6.37 0.63 -12.32
N PHE A 274 6.13 -0.45 -13.05
CA PHE A 274 5.80 -1.76 -12.50
C PHE A 274 6.79 -2.85 -12.93
N LEU A 275 7.98 -2.45 -13.39
CA LEU A 275 9.07 -3.34 -13.79
C LEU A 275 10.13 -3.47 -12.68
N ALA A 276 10.97 -4.49 -12.76
CA ALA A 276 11.97 -4.82 -11.74
C ALA A 276 13.00 -3.71 -11.50
N ASP A 277 13.24 -2.88 -12.49
CA ASP A 277 14.18 -1.75 -12.45
C ASP A 277 13.51 -0.40 -12.23
N ASN A 278 12.30 -0.37 -11.66
CA ASN A 278 11.53 0.86 -11.45
C ASN A 278 12.18 1.87 -10.49
N ASN A 279 13.23 1.46 -9.81
CA ASN A 279 14.08 2.33 -8.98
C ASN A 279 15.15 3.12 -9.78
N ARG A 280 15.35 2.81 -11.08
CA ARG A 280 16.39 3.43 -11.90
C ARG A 280 16.03 3.69 -13.37
N ASN A 281 14.85 3.27 -13.80
CA ASN A 281 14.41 3.34 -15.20
C ASN A 281 13.65 4.62 -15.58
N GLY A 282 13.55 5.59 -14.66
CA GLY A 282 12.73 6.81 -14.80
C GLY A 282 11.49 6.82 -13.91
N ALA A 283 10.98 5.65 -13.53
CA ALA A 283 9.80 5.52 -12.68
C ALA A 283 10.03 6.04 -11.25
N GLN A 284 11.28 6.05 -10.76
CA GLN A 284 11.63 6.60 -9.45
C GLN A 284 11.23 8.08 -9.28
N TYR A 285 11.07 8.82 -10.37
CA TYR A 285 10.62 10.20 -10.32
C TYR A 285 9.10 10.35 -10.22
N GLU A 286 8.33 9.28 -10.39
CA GLU A 286 6.89 9.28 -10.13
C GLU A 286 6.56 8.78 -8.72
N ASN A 287 7.44 8.00 -8.10
CA ASN A 287 7.24 7.37 -6.80
C ASN A 287 7.59 8.30 -5.65
N LEU A 288 6.60 8.63 -4.80
CA LEU A 288 6.76 9.51 -3.63
C LEU A 288 7.10 8.72 -2.36
N LEU A 289 6.66 7.46 -2.29
CA LEU A 289 6.95 6.51 -1.22
C LEU A 289 6.92 5.11 -1.81
N VAL A 290 7.92 4.31 -1.47
CA VAL A 290 8.06 2.94 -1.97
C VAL A 290 8.35 1.95 -0.85
N GLY A 291 7.88 0.72 -0.99
CA GLY A 291 8.42 -0.44 -0.30
C GLY A 291 9.57 -1.01 -1.14
N LEU A 292 10.80 -0.93 -0.64
CA LEU A 292 11.98 -1.39 -1.37
C LEU A 292 12.02 -2.91 -1.43
N THR A 293 12.32 -3.45 -2.61
CA THR A 293 12.52 -4.90 -2.84
C THR A 293 13.73 -5.15 -3.74
N ASP A 294 14.55 -6.15 -3.39
CA ASP A 294 15.73 -6.52 -4.15
C ASP A 294 15.80 -8.03 -4.47
N GLY A 295 14.83 -8.80 -3.99
CA GLY A 295 14.76 -10.24 -4.20
C GLY A 295 15.87 -11.05 -3.47
N GLU A 296 16.91 -10.40 -2.97
CA GLU A 296 18.05 -11.04 -2.30
C GLU A 296 17.96 -10.89 -0.78
N THR A 297 17.81 -9.67 -0.28
CA THR A 297 17.73 -9.35 1.15
C THR A 297 16.29 -9.12 1.61
N THR A 298 15.42 -8.59 0.74
CA THR A 298 14.01 -8.37 1.01
C THR A 298 13.16 -9.57 0.54
N LYS A 299 13.31 -10.71 1.22
CA LYS A 299 12.55 -11.94 0.92
C LYS A 299 11.27 -11.97 1.72
N SER A 300 10.13 -11.81 1.05
CA SER A 300 8.81 -11.80 1.67
C SER A 300 7.74 -12.20 0.66
N TYR A 301 6.62 -12.74 1.13
CA TYR A 301 5.40 -12.95 0.34
C TYR A 301 4.47 -11.73 0.37
N GLU A 302 5.04 -10.56 0.58
CA GLU A 302 4.42 -9.24 0.71
C GLU A 302 4.59 -8.41 -0.58
N GLY A 303 3.88 -7.31 -0.69
CA GLY A 303 4.07 -6.26 -1.68
C GLY A 303 4.00 -6.74 -3.13
N THR A 304 4.94 -6.33 -3.95
CA THR A 304 5.01 -6.69 -5.36
C THR A 304 5.31 -8.17 -5.59
N ASN A 305 6.01 -8.84 -4.66
CA ASN A 305 6.17 -10.28 -4.73
C ASN A 305 4.82 -11.00 -4.68
N PHE A 306 3.94 -10.59 -3.75
CA PHE A 306 2.55 -11.08 -3.71
C PHE A 306 1.82 -10.78 -5.03
N LEU A 307 1.85 -9.54 -5.50
CA LEU A 307 1.11 -9.14 -6.72
C LEU A 307 1.55 -9.93 -7.95
N ILE A 308 2.85 -10.11 -8.15
CA ILE A 308 3.38 -10.85 -9.30
C ILE A 308 3.06 -12.35 -9.16
N GLN A 309 3.45 -12.96 -8.05
CA GLN A 309 3.29 -14.39 -7.83
C GLN A 309 1.81 -14.83 -7.86
N ALA A 310 0.92 -14.02 -7.30
CA ALA A 310 -0.51 -14.31 -7.25
C ALA A 310 -1.27 -14.02 -8.57
N SER A 311 -0.71 -13.23 -9.47
CA SER A 311 -1.32 -12.88 -10.76
C SER A 311 -1.00 -13.88 -11.87
N TYR A 312 0.18 -14.49 -11.83
CA TYR A 312 0.67 -15.41 -12.87
C TYR A 312 0.42 -16.87 -12.52
N SER A 313 0.28 -17.71 -13.54
CA SER A 313 -0.02 -19.12 -13.40
C SER A 313 0.72 -19.93 -14.47
N ASN A 314 1.26 -21.09 -14.10
CA ASN A 314 1.82 -22.05 -15.05
C ASN A 314 0.79 -22.69 -15.97
N LYS A 315 -0.52 -22.56 -15.65
CA LYS A 315 -1.61 -23.12 -16.47
C LYS A 315 -2.17 -22.11 -17.47
N VAL A 316 -2.08 -20.80 -17.16
CA VAL A 316 -2.50 -19.74 -18.08
C VAL A 316 -1.22 -19.25 -18.80
N PRO A 317 -1.06 -19.54 -20.11
CA PRO A 317 0.19 -19.30 -20.83
C PRO A 317 0.40 -17.81 -21.14
N THR A 318 0.89 -17.07 -20.16
CA THR A 318 1.23 -15.65 -20.30
C THR A 318 2.69 -15.41 -20.71
N ASP A 319 3.56 -16.42 -20.65
CA ASP A 319 5.02 -16.29 -20.84
C ASP A 319 5.41 -15.72 -22.21
N ASN A 320 4.72 -16.10 -23.29
CA ASN A 320 4.94 -15.53 -24.61
C ASN A 320 4.19 -14.21 -24.83
N TYR A 321 3.31 -13.83 -23.91
CA TYR A 321 2.49 -12.65 -23.98
C TYR A 321 3.10 -11.52 -23.17
N ALA A 322 3.40 -11.76 -21.90
CA ALA A 322 4.04 -10.86 -20.96
C ALA A 322 4.63 -11.69 -19.80
N PRO A 323 5.90 -12.13 -19.87
CA PRO A 323 6.51 -12.98 -18.84
C PRO A 323 6.51 -12.30 -17.47
N SER A 324 6.29 -13.08 -16.41
CA SER A 324 6.33 -12.58 -15.04
C SER A 324 7.73 -12.15 -14.61
N GLY A 325 8.76 -12.81 -15.09
CA GLY A 325 10.14 -12.64 -14.63
C GLY A 325 10.43 -13.27 -13.26
N ALA A 326 9.47 -14.00 -12.69
CA ALA A 326 9.63 -14.75 -11.46
C ALA A 326 9.39 -16.26 -11.71
N ASP A 327 10.03 -17.14 -10.93
CA ASP A 327 9.92 -18.59 -11.13
C ASP A 327 8.87 -19.27 -10.24
N ASN A 328 8.50 -18.65 -9.13
CA ASN A 328 7.54 -19.19 -8.18
C ASN A 328 6.12 -18.65 -8.41
N ASN A 329 5.59 -18.82 -9.62
CA ASN A 329 4.22 -18.37 -9.96
C ASN A 329 3.17 -19.32 -9.36
N TRP A 330 2.73 -19.03 -8.12
CA TRP A 330 1.61 -19.73 -7.48
C TRP A 330 0.26 -19.16 -7.90
N GLY A 331 0.31 -18.22 -8.79
CA GLY A 331 -0.66 -17.29 -9.20
C GLY A 331 -1.80 -17.80 -9.96
N LYS A 332 -2.70 -18.21 -9.76
CA LYS A 332 -4.06 -18.38 -10.28
C LYS A 332 -5.03 -17.64 -9.41
N CYS A 333 -4.51 -16.91 -8.45
CA CYS A 333 -5.33 -16.39 -7.37
C CYS A 333 -6.05 -15.12 -7.78
N ILE A 334 -5.30 -14.12 -8.29
CA ILE A 334 -5.87 -12.83 -8.68
C ILE A 334 -6.40 -12.89 -10.11
N ARG A 335 -7.68 -12.55 -10.27
CA ARG A 335 -8.34 -12.35 -11.57
C ARG A 335 -9.08 -11.03 -11.56
N LEU A 336 -9.18 -10.42 -12.73
CA LEU A 336 -9.81 -9.11 -12.91
C LEU A 336 -11.30 -9.30 -13.22
N ARG A 337 -12.12 -8.50 -12.55
CA ARG A 337 -13.58 -8.50 -12.74
C ARG A 337 -14.00 -7.71 -13.97
N LYS A 338 -15.16 -8.04 -14.49
CA LYS A 338 -15.79 -7.35 -15.62
C LYS A 338 -15.87 -5.84 -15.43
N GLN A 339 -16.13 -5.37 -14.21
CA GLN A 339 -16.29 -3.96 -13.90
C GLN A 339 -15.02 -3.15 -14.16
N LEU A 340 -13.84 -3.72 -13.94
CA LEU A 340 -12.56 -3.10 -14.32
C LEU A 340 -12.40 -3.08 -15.85
N ILE A 341 -12.66 -4.21 -16.50
CA ILE A 341 -12.48 -4.35 -17.95
C ILE A 341 -13.42 -3.41 -18.73
N ASP A 342 -14.65 -3.24 -18.26
CA ASP A 342 -15.65 -2.32 -18.88
C ASP A 342 -15.22 -0.85 -18.86
N LYS A 343 -14.24 -0.47 -18.00
CA LYS A 343 -13.68 0.90 -18.01
C LYS A 343 -12.74 1.15 -19.18
N PHE A 344 -12.19 0.10 -19.76
CA PHE A 344 -11.33 0.14 -20.93
C PHE A 344 -12.06 -0.20 -22.23
N PHE A 345 -13.13 -0.99 -22.15
CA PHE A 345 -13.84 -1.51 -23.32
C PHE A 345 -15.35 -1.32 -23.15
N THR A 346 -16.00 -0.79 -24.16
CA THR A 346 -17.48 -0.66 -24.21
C THR A 346 -18.17 -1.98 -24.55
N THR A 347 -17.44 -2.94 -25.11
CA THR A 347 -17.90 -4.29 -25.43
C THR A 347 -16.82 -5.29 -25.07
N LYS A 348 -17.18 -6.57 -24.87
CA LYS A 348 -16.18 -7.61 -24.57
C LYS A 348 -15.06 -7.56 -25.64
N PRO A 349 -13.78 -7.37 -25.24
CA PRO A 349 -12.70 -7.35 -26.19
C PRO A 349 -12.47 -8.70 -26.85
N ALA A 350 -12.05 -8.71 -28.11
CA ALA A 350 -11.57 -9.93 -28.75
C ALA A 350 -10.31 -10.46 -28.04
N GLU A 351 -10.04 -11.75 -28.19
CA GLU A 351 -8.79 -12.32 -27.68
C GLU A 351 -7.59 -11.66 -28.34
N ALA A 352 -6.67 -11.20 -27.49
CA ALA A 352 -5.45 -10.53 -27.94
C ALA A 352 -4.29 -11.54 -28.04
N ALA A 353 -3.59 -11.54 -29.15
CA ALA A 353 -2.44 -12.43 -29.38
C ALA A 353 -1.20 -11.97 -28.61
N THR A 354 -1.07 -10.67 -28.34
CA THR A 354 0.04 -10.05 -27.60
C THR A 354 -0.48 -8.96 -26.67
N LEU A 355 0.31 -8.59 -25.67
CA LEU A 355 -0.01 -7.45 -24.78
C LEU A 355 -0.19 -6.15 -25.59
N GLN A 356 0.63 -5.93 -26.62
CA GLN A 356 0.51 -4.76 -27.50
C GLN A 356 -0.84 -4.74 -28.25
N ASN A 357 -1.36 -5.92 -28.65
CA ASN A 357 -2.70 -5.98 -29.28
C ASN A 357 -3.79 -5.58 -28.28
N MET A 358 -3.68 -5.98 -27.01
CA MET A 358 -4.62 -5.59 -25.95
C MET A 358 -4.59 -4.07 -25.71
N ILE A 359 -3.40 -3.50 -25.52
CA ILE A 359 -3.20 -2.06 -25.35
C ILE A 359 -3.77 -1.28 -26.55
N THR A 360 -3.48 -1.74 -27.78
CA THR A 360 -3.98 -1.11 -29.00
C THR A 360 -5.52 -1.18 -29.09
N ALA A 361 -6.12 -2.32 -28.73
CA ALA A 361 -7.58 -2.49 -28.75
C ALA A 361 -8.27 -1.61 -27.71
N ALA A 362 -7.66 -1.41 -26.54
CA ALA A 362 -8.14 -0.52 -25.49
C ALA A 362 -7.90 0.96 -25.82
N ASN A 363 -6.92 1.25 -26.68
CA ASN A 363 -6.40 2.60 -26.91
C ASN A 363 -6.04 3.30 -25.57
N ASP A 364 -5.37 2.53 -24.68
CA ASP A 364 -4.95 2.95 -23.36
C ASP A 364 -3.82 1.99 -22.86
N ASP A 365 -2.64 2.54 -22.58
CA ASP A 365 -1.45 1.78 -22.16
C ASP A 365 -1.64 1.05 -20.82
N ARG A 366 -2.65 1.41 -20.06
CA ARG A 366 -2.96 0.83 -18.75
C ARG A 366 -3.77 -0.47 -18.85
N ALA A 367 -4.18 -0.87 -20.06
CA ALA A 367 -4.91 -2.11 -20.32
C ALA A 367 -3.96 -3.33 -20.33
N LEU A 368 -3.37 -3.64 -19.19
CA LEU A 368 -2.35 -4.68 -19.00
C LEU A 368 -3.01 -6.02 -18.61
N PHE A 369 -3.82 -6.56 -19.53
CA PHE A 369 -4.64 -7.75 -19.33
C PHE A 369 -4.26 -8.88 -20.28
N PHE A 370 -4.43 -10.12 -19.81
CA PHE A 370 -4.41 -11.31 -20.65
C PHE A 370 -5.82 -11.94 -20.66
N ASN A 371 -6.39 -12.20 -21.85
CA ASN A 371 -7.75 -12.68 -22.00
C ASN A 371 -7.92 -13.90 -22.91
N LYS A 372 -6.82 -14.43 -23.46
CA LYS A 372 -6.91 -15.56 -24.40
C LYS A 372 -7.35 -16.84 -23.67
N GLY A 373 -8.46 -17.43 -24.13
CA GLY A 373 -9.05 -18.61 -23.51
C GLY A 373 -9.70 -18.35 -22.14
N MET A 374 -9.96 -17.07 -21.79
CA MET A 374 -10.54 -16.69 -20.49
C MET A 374 -11.97 -16.14 -20.63
N ASP A 375 -12.81 -16.44 -19.65
CA ASP A 375 -14.12 -15.81 -19.51
C ASP A 375 -14.00 -14.56 -18.62
N ILE A 376 -14.70 -13.48 -19.01
CA ILE A 376 -14.73 -12.24 -18.23
C ILE A 376 -15.58 -12.38 -16.95
N SER A 377 -16.50 -13.34 -16.89
CA SER A 377 -17.30 -13.62 -15.71
C SER A 377 -16.44 -14.19 -14.59
N VAL A 378 -16.82 -13.91 -13.37
CA VAL A 378 -16.29 -14.55 -12.17
C VAL A 378 -17.39 -15.39 -11.53
N SER A 379 -17.02 -16.45 -10.83
CA SER A 379 -17.95 -17.35 -10.17
C SER A 379 -17.46 -17.61 -8.75
N ASP A 380 -18.39 -17.65 -7.82
CA ASP A 380 -18.13 -18.01 -6.43
C ASP A 380 -17.70 -19.48 -6.26
N GLU A 381 -18.12 -20.34 -7.16
CA GLU A 381 -17.72 -21.77 -7.18
C GLU A 381 -16.28 -21.97 -7.71
N GLY A 382 -15.58 -20.86 -8.03
CA GLY A 382 -14.47 -20.81 -8.92
C GLY A 382 -13.13 -21.25 -8.37
N THR A 383 -12.79 -22.51 -8.61
CA THR A 383 -11.39 -22.94 -8.74
C THR A 383 -10.92 -22.91 -10.20
N ASP A 384 -11.71 -22.38 -11.12
CA ASP A 384 -11.36 -22.28 -12.54
C ASP A 384 -10.51 -21.02 -12.80
N GLU A 385 -9.24 -21.24 -13.10
CA GLU A 385 -8.27 -20.20 -13.40
C GLU A 385 -8.60 -19.37 -14.64
N ASN A 386 -9.55 -19.80 -15.46
CA ASN A 386 -9.98 -19.09 -16.67
C ASN A 386 -11.15 -18.13 -16.43
N LEU A 387 -11.65 -18.04 -15.20
CA LEU A 387 -12.69 -17.07 -14.82
C LEU A 387 -12.07 -15.75 -14.37
N GLY A 388 -12.49 -14.66 -15.00
CA GLY A 388 -11.84 -13.36 -14.91
C GLY A 388 -10.55 -13.26 -15.76
N TYR A 389 -10.14 -12.05 -16.13
CA TYR A 389 -8.90 -11.89 -16.91
C TYR A 389 -7.67 -11.91 -16.03
N SER A 390 -6.54 -12.40 -16.57
CA SER A 390 -5.25 -12.34 -15.87
C SER A 390 -4.69 -10.92 -15.88
N CYS A 391 -4.08 -10.53 -14.76
CA CYS A 391 -3.32 -9.31 -14.62
C CYS A 391 -1.86 -9.54 -15.08
N VAL A 392 -1.32 -8.61 -15.88
CA VAL A 392 0.09 -8.59 -16.27
C VAL A 392 0.70 -7.19 -16.03
N LYS A 393 0.18 -6.46 -15.04
CA LYS A 393 0.58 -5.10 -14.70
C LYS A 393 1.96 -5.07 -14.05
N PHE A 394 2.17 -5.87 -13.02
CA PHE A 394 3.45 -5.96 -12.30
C PHE A 394 4.30 -7.11 -12.85
N ARG A 395 5.58 -6.86 -13.10
CA ARG A 395 6.49 -7.84 -13.69
C ARG A 395 7.90 -7.70 -13.14
N ASN A 396 8.56 -8.82 -12.87
CA ASN A 396 9.94 -8.87 -12.40
C ASN A 396 10.95 -8.91 -13.57
N VAL A 397 10.75 -8.08 -14.57
CA VAL A 397 11.64 -7.96 -15.75
C VAL A 397 12.27 -6.58 -15.78
N ASN A 398 13.53 -6.48 -16.20
CA ASN A 398 14.21 -5.20 -16.35
C ASN A 398 13.99 -4.63 -17.75
N SER A 399 13.72 -3.32 -17.83
CA SER A 399 13.49 -2.61 -19.08
C SER A 399 14.75 -2.56 -19.96
N ASP A 400 15.93 -2.61 -19.36
CA ASP A 400 17.23 -2.59 -20.02
C ASP A 400 17.70 -3.97 -20.54
N GLY A 401 16.91 -5.03 -20.31
CA GLY A 401 17.23 -6.40 -20.74
C GLY A 401 18.23 -7.12 -19.84
N SER A 402 18.67 -6.54 -18.74
CA SER A 402 19.48 -7.21 -17.74
C SER A 402 18.66 -8.26 -16.97
N ASN A 403 19.32 -9.28 -16.46
CA ASN A 403 18.70 -10.31 -15.64
C ASN A 403 18.75 -9.92 -14.17
N ASN A 404 17.72 -10.30 -13.42
CA ASN A 404 17.77 -10.27 -11.97
C ASN A 404 18.64 -11.40 -11.45
N ALA A 405 19.40 -11.16 -10.38
CA ALA A 405 20.28 -12.15 -9.77
C ALA A 405 19.48 -13.31 -9.15
N VAL A 406 18.31 -12.98 -8.59
CA VAL A 406 17.34 -13.90 -8.00
C VAL A 406 15.98 -13.67 -8.67
N ILE A 407 15.24 -14.76 -8.92
CA ILE A 407 13.90 -14.74 -9.51
C ILE A 407 12.86 -15.47 -8.64
N GLU A 408 13.29 -16.07 -7.52
CA GLU A 408 12.39 -16.64 -6.51
C GLU A 408 11.58 -15.54 -5.81
N PHE A 409 12.23 -14.42 -5.50
CA PHE A 409 11.62 -13.19 -5.02
C PHE A 409 11.91 -12.05 -5.99
N VAL A 410 11.06 -11.02 -5.97
CA VAL A 410 11.08 -9.99 -7.01
C VAL A 410 11.91 -8.77 -6.61
N ASN A 411 12.39 -8.05 -7.64
CA ASN A 411 13.14 -6.80 -7.49
C ASN A 411 12.27 -5.55 -7.69
N THR A 412 11.01 -5.73 -8.11
CA THR A 412 10.09 -4.61 -8.40
C THR A 412 9.70 -3.91 -7.10
N ASP A 413 10.16 -2.69 -6.88
CA ASP A 413 9.72 -1.89 -5.74
C ASP A 413 8.22 -1.66 -5.76
N LEU A 414 7.60 -1.66 -4.58
CA LEU A 414 6.18 -1.39 -4.41
C LEU A 414 5.91 0.11 -4.40
N PRO A 415 5.20 0.69 -5.40
CA PRO A 415 4.75 2.07 -5.32
C PRO A 415 3.66 2.21 -4.24
N VAL A 416 3.98 2.76 -3.07
CA VAL A 416 3.02 3.02 -1.99
C VAL A 416 2.27 4.33 -2.22
N MET A 417 2.97 5.34 -2.75
CA MET A 417 2.40 6.61 -3.18
C MET A 417 3.04 7.06 -4.49
N ARG A 418 2.23 7.49 -5.45
CA ARG A 418 2.67 8.04 -6.74
C ARG A 418 2.11 9.42 -6.96
N ILE A 419 2.87 10.29 -7.65
CA ILE A 419 2.44 11.66 -7.95
C ILE A 419 1.13 11.71 -8.74
N ALA A 420 0.81 10.70 -9.54
CA ALA A 420 -0.45 10.57 -10.28
C ALA A 420 -1.69 10.69 -9.37
N GLU A 421 -1.58 10.32 -8.10
CA GLU A 421 -2.64 10.49 -7.11
C GLU A 421 -3.00 11.96 -6.91
N ALA A 422 -2.01 12.86 -6.86
CA ALA A 422 -2.26 14.28 -6.70
C ALA A 422 -3.02 14.89 -7.89
N TYR A 423 -2.76 14.40 -9.11
CA TYR A 423 -3.49 14.84 -10.31
C TYR A 423 -4.99 14.52 -10.22
N LEU A 424 -5.33 13.29 -9.84
CA LEU A 424 -6.72 12.88 -9.67
C LEU A 424 -7.38 13.52 -8.44
N THR A 425 -6.63 13.70 -7.35
CA THR A 425 -7.09 14.41 -6.15
C THR A 425 -7.49 15.85 -6.49
N TYR A 426 -6.63 16.59 -7.21
CA TYR A 426 -6.93 17.95 -7.65
C TYR A 426 -8.18 17.99 -8.54
N ALA A 427 -8.23 17.10 -9.54
CA ALA A 427 -9.33 17.06 -10.49
C ALA A 427 -10.67 16.74 -9.81
N GLU A 428 -10.70 15.73 -8.95
CA GLU A 428 -11.91 15.33 -8.23
C GLU A 428 -12.38 16.42 -7.26
N ALA A 429 -11.47 16.95 -6.42
CA ALA A 429 -11.82 18.01 -5.45
C ALA A 429 -12.36 19.26 -6.18
N SER A 430 -11.77 19.63 -7.30
CA SER A 430 -12.20 20.76 -8.10
C SER A 430 -13.60 20.55 -8.69
N VAL A 431 -13.89 19.36 -9.22
CA VAL A 431 -15.22 19.03 -9.76
C VAL A 431 -16.27 18.96 -8.66
N ARG A 432 -15.93 18.39 -7.50
CA ARG A 432 -16.84 18.34 -6.33
C ARG A 432 -17.20 19.74 -5.84
N LYS A 433 -16.24 20.65 -5.83
CA LYS A 433 -16.45 22.04 -5.40
C LYS A 433 -17.22 22.87 -6.42
N ASN A 434 -16.86 22.79 -7.69
CA ASN A 434 -17.27 23.75 -8.72
C ASN A 434 -18.22 23.17 -9.77
N GLY A 435 -18.51 21.85 -9.71
CA GLY A 435 -19.23 21.11 -10.76
C GLY A 435 -18.33 20.73 -11.94
N ALA A 436 -18.77 19.76 -12.72
CA ALA A 436 -17.99 19.18 -13.82
C ALA A 436 -17.73 20.15 -14.97
N ILE A 437 -18.63 21.12 -15.18
CA ILE A 437 -18.64 21.95 -16.38
C ILE A 437 -17.71 23.16 -16.18
N GLY A 438 -16.74 23.31 -17.11
CA GLY A 438 -15.95 24.52 -17.27
C GLY A 438 -14.71 24.65 -16.38
N ASN A 439 -14.34 23.62 -15.62
CA ASN A 439 -13.09 23.65 -14.88
C ASN A 439 -11.92 23.20 -15.77
N SER A 440 -11.23 24.16 -16.40
CA SER A 440 -10.10 23.93 -17.28
C SER A 440 -8.92 23.24 -16.59
N ASP A 441 -8.68 23.56 -15.30
CA ASP A 441 -7.53 23.04 -14.56
C ASP A 441 -7.74 21.58 -14.15
N ALA A 442 -8.94 21.23 -13.66
CA ALA A 442 -9.31 19.84 -13.39
C ALA A 442 -9.20 18.97 -14.64
N LYS A 443 -9.71 19.49 -15.78
CA LYS A 443 -9.61 18.81 -17.07
C LYS A 443 -8.15 18.59 -17.48
N ALA A 444 -7.30 19.62 -17.34
CA ALA A 444 -5.89 19.55 -17.71
C ALA A 444 -5.17 18.43 -16.92
N LYS A 445 -5.45 18.26 -15.62
CA LYS A 445 -4.84 17.22 -14.81
C LYS A 445 -5.21 15.80 -15.25
N ILE A 446 -6.47 15.59 -15.63
CA ILE A 446 -6.90 14.30 -16.19
C ILE A 446 -6.31 14.08 -17.57
N ASP A 447 -6.29 15.12 -18.43
CA ASP A 447 -5.71 15.04 -19.78
C ASP A 447 -4.22 14.69 -19.74
N GLU A 448 -3.45 15.20 -18.77
CA GLU A 448 -2.04 14.85 -18.59
C GLU A 448 -1.86 13.35 -18.31
N LEU A 449 -2.67 12.76 -17.40
CA LEU A 449 -2.63 11.32 -17.11
C LEU A 449 -3.04 10.49 -18.34
N ARG A 450 -4.11 10.88 -19.02
CA ARG A 450 -4.58 10.17 -20.21
C ARG A 450 -3.61 10.29 -21.38
N THR A 451 -2.98 11.45 -21.57
CA THR A 451 -1.94 11.64 -22.56
C THR A 451 -0.71 10.77 -22.28
N ARG A 452 -0.27 10.70 -21.00
CA ARG A 452 0.80 9.81 -20.57
C ARG A 452 0.48 8.34 -20.90
N ALA A 453 -0.78 7.93 -20.75
CA ALA A 453 -1.26 6.60 -21.05
C ALA A 453 -1.67 6.40 -22.52
N HIS A 454 -1.39 7.35 -23.42
CA HIS A 454 -1.86 7.37 -24.83
C HIS A 454 -3.37 7.11 -24.97
N ALA A 455 -4.14 7.44 -23.93
CA ALA A 455 -5.59 7.28 -23.90
C ALA A 455 -6.31 8.54 -24.45
N PRO A 456 -7.47 8.41 -25.11
CA PRO A 456 -8.20 9.53 -25.64
C PRO A 456 -8.64 10.51 -24.56
N VAL A 457 -8.37 11.81 -24.74
CA VAL A 457 -8.90 12.86 -23.88
C VAL A 457 -10.35 13.17 -24.23
N LYS A 458 -11.13 13.60 -23.25
CA LYS A 458 -12.53 13.99 -23.40
C LYS A 458 -12.67 15.51 -23.45
N SER A 459 -13.79 16.01 -24.00
CA SER A 459 -14.12 17.45 -23.95
C SER A 459 -14.42 17.91 -22.52
N THR A 460 -15.04 17.04 -21.71
CA THR A 460 -15.38 17.27 -20.29
C THR A 460 -15.29 15.95 -19.53
N TYR A 461 -15.19 16.04 -18.20
CA TYR A 461 -15.22 14.87 -17.29
C TYR A 461 -16.28 15.08 -16.21
N THR A 462 -17.13 14.08 -16.05
CA THR A 462 -18.07 13.97 -14.91
C THR A 462 -17.37 13.36 -13.71
N LEU A 463 -18.02 13.38 -12.54
CA LEU A 463 -17.54 12.62 -11.37
C LEU A 463 -17.45 11.11 -11.64
N ASP A 464 -18.36 10.57 -12.46
CA ASP A 464 -18.28 9.16 -12.85
C ASP A 464 -17.07 8.88 -13.74
N ASP A 465 -16.75 9.78 -14.69
CA ASP A 465 -15.53 9.68 -15.48
C ASP A 465 -14.27 9.69 -14.61
N ILE A 466 -14.26 10.53 -13.56
CA ILE A 466 -13.14 10.61 -12.60
C ILE A 466 -13.04 9.36 -11.75
N CYS A 467 -14.17 8.82 -11.28
CA CYS A 467 -14.20 7.54 -10.57
C CYS A 467 -13.63 6.39 -11.41
N ASP A 468 -13.93 6.38 -12.70
CA ASP A 468 -13.37 5.41 -13.64
C ASP A 468 -11.89 5.67 -13.93
N GLU A 469 -11.45 6.95 -13.91
CA GLU A 469 -10.06 7.29 -14.11
C GLU A 469 -9.19 6.88 -12.91
N TRP A 470 -9.68 7.01 -11.68
CA TRP A 470 -9.06 6.43 -10.48
C TRP A 470 -8.83 4.92 -10.66
N SER A 471 -9.84 4.20 -11.15
CA SER A 471 -9.75 2.78 -11.43
C SER A 471 -8.71 2.50 -12.51
N ARG A 472 -8.79 3.14 -13.69
CA ARG A 472 -7.83 2.93 -14.78
C ARG A 472 -6.38 3.21 -14.37
N GLU A 473 -6.15 4.21 -13.54
CA GLU A 473 -4.80 4.59 -13.10
C GLU A 473 -4.25 3.67 -12.02
N PHE A 474 -5.07 3.33 -11.02
CA PHE A 474 -4.62 2.70 -9.77
C PHE A 474 -5.14 1.28 -9.53
N TRP A 475 -5.71 0.61 -10.54
CA TRP A 475 -6.20 -0.75 -10.36
C TRP A 475 -5.13 -1.68 -9.79
N LEU A 476 -5.52 -2.53 -8.83
CA LEU A 476 -4.66 -3.41 -8.03
C LEU A 476 -3.57 -2.72 -7.18
N GLU A 477 -3.67 -1.41 -6.95
CA GLU A 477 -2.76 -0.71 -6.03
C GLU A 477 -3.36 -0.55 -4.61
N GLY A 478 -4.35 -1.36 -4.26
CA GLY A 478 -4.87 -1.51 -2.89
C GLY A 478 -5.74 -0.34 -2.39
N ARG A 479 -6.55 0.29 -3.26
CA ARG A 479 -7.34 1.48 -2.89
C ARG A 479 -8.82 1.50 -3.30
N ARG A 480 -9.25 0.60 -4.17
CA ARG A 480 -10.55 0.72 -4.86
C ARG A 480 -11.77 0.88 -3.93
N ARG A 481 -11.80 0.17 -2.79
CA ARG A 481 -12.87 0.30 -1.79
C ARG A 481 -13.03 1.74 -1.31
N VAL A 482 -11.94 2.43 -1.00
CA VAL A 482 -11.93 3.82 -0.51
C VAL A 482 -12.56 4.75 -1.54
N ASP A 483 -12.20 4.57 -2.82
CA ASP A 483 -12.76 5.36 -3.91
C ASP A 483 -14.27 5.10 -4.07
N LEU A 484 -14.70 3.84 -4.08
CA LEU A 484 -16.14 3.50 -4.18
C LEU A 484 -16.97 4.08 -3.04
N ILE A 485 -16.44 4.06 -1.79
CA ILE A 485 -17.10 4.69 -0.63
C ILE A 485 -17.26 6.18 -0.84
N ARG A 486 -16.18 6.88 -1.22
CA ARG A 486 -16.18 8.34 -1.45
C ARG A 486 -17.12 8.76 -2.57
N PHE A 487 -17.25 7.96 -3.61
CA PHE A 487 -18.19 8.20 -4.73
C PHE A 487 -19.63 7.73 -4.45
N GLY A 488 -19.93 7.17 -3.27
CA GLY A 488 -21.25 6.64 -2.93
C GLY A 488 -21.65 5.42 -3.76
N LYS A 489 -20.66 4.66 -4.25
CA LYS A 489 -20.87 3.50 -5.13
C LYS A 489 -20.65 2.15 -4.44
N PHE A 490 -20.21 2.16 -3.18
CA PHE A 490 -19.85 0.93 -2.48
C PHE A 490 -21.06 0.13 -1.99
N ALA A 491 -22.02 0.76 -1.34
CA ALA A 491 -23.12 0.10 -0.61
C ALA A 491 -24.49 0.28 -1.28
N GLY A 492 -24.56 0.35 -2.59
CA GLY A 492 -25.82 0.36 -3.33
C GLY A 492 -26.59 1.68 -3.32
N GLN A 493 -26.00 2.79 -2.85
CA GLN A 493 -26.61 4.12 -2.86
C GLN A 493 -26.75 4.71 -4.28
N SER A 494 -26.09 4.12 -5.26
CA SER A 494 -26.14 4.56 -6.65
C SER A 494 -26.70 3.47 -7.58
N SER A 495 -26.87 3.80 -8.87
CA SER A 495 -27.22 2.83 -9.92
C SER A 495 -26.05 1.90 -10.31
N TYR A 496 -24.82 2.21 -9.88
CA TYR A 496 -23.66 1.37 -10.11
C TYR A 496 -23.75 0.08 -9.31
N LYS A 497 -23.64 -1.06 -9.98
CA LYS A 497 -23.80 -2.40 -9.38
C LYS A 497 -22.66 -3.34 -9.78
N TRP A 498 -22.25 -4.20 -8.86
CA TRP A 498 -21.36 -5.36 -9.12
C TRP A 498 -21.82 -6.54 -8.24
N GLU A 499 -21.34 -7.74 -8.54
CA GLU A 499 -21.71 -8.92 -7.76
C GLU A 499 -21.28 -8.77 -6.30
N TRP A 500 -22.13 -9.21 -5.38
CA TRP A 500 -21.91 -9.24 -3.91
C TRP A 500 -21.71 -7.88 -3.25
N MET A 501 -22.11 -6.82 -3.90
CA MET A 501 -21.99 -5.47 -3.40
C MET A 501 -22.68 -5.28 -2.05
N GLY A 502 -21.88 -5.13 -0.98
CA GLY A 502 -22.38 -4.85 0.37
C GLY A 502 -23.30 -5.94 0.94
N GLY A 503 -23.14 -7.18 0.53
CA GLY A 503 -23.99 -8.27 0.96
C GLY A 503 -23.40 -9.66 0.84
N VAL A 504 -24.08 -10.66 1.37
CA VAL A 504 -23.72 -12.07 1.25
C VAL A 504 -24.13 -12.57 -0.12
N TYR A 505 -23.25 -13.30 -0.79
CA TYR A 505 -23.58 -14.04 -1.99
C TYR A 505 -24.47 -15.24 -1.61
N GLU A 506 -25.67 -15.31 -2.14
CA GLU A 506 -26.61 -16.36 -1.81
C GLU A 506 -26.50 -17.57 -2.75
N GLY A 507 -25.49 -17.62 -3.62
CA GLY A 507 -25.28 -18.74 -4.55
C GLY A 507 -26.58 -19.12 -5.25
N ASN A 508 -26.70 -19.98 -6.12
CA ASN A 508 -27.83 -20.57 -6.83
C ASN A 508 -29.27 -20.37 -6.26
N GLN A 509 -29.64 -19.17 -5.85
CA GLN A 509 -31.03 -18.83 -5.57
C GLN A 509 -31.73 -18.32 -6.82
#